data_2fe4fb0f3bcf7cab9b30301761b95167
#
_entry.id   2fe4fb0f3bcf7cab9b30301761b95167
#
_cell.length_a   1.000
_cell.length_b   1.000
_cell.length_c   1.000
_cell.angle_alpha   90.00
_cell.angle_beta   90.00
_cell.angle_gamma   90.00
#
_symmetry.space_group_name_H-M   'P 1'
#
loop_
_entity.id
_entity.type
_entity.pdbx_description
1 polymer ?
#
loop_
_entity_poly.entity_id
_entity_poly.type
_entity_poly.pdbx_seq_one_letter_code
_entity_poly.pdbx_strand_id
1 'polypeptide(L)'
;MLLECRNSSNTAQNLLRTGKVSLNFIPDKRKYFREAVRLGFPGDTTEEKMKDCLFTLLPSKISPDRPKIVGEAFQVFECTWDDSLENAFEDKAGNLEGYDPPYRSFNGITSKWGAHFILRIDKIWMKEKYYDAIVGGVSAGAFPSVPVDYGYRDSTNFWYTKFRRPIAEKIQAKEGDVNSVVYAAERIDPDVKFTKEACARLTKIPRIFLKAALTQMVEIAKSEGISLIDEAALTVINDKRREEKKKK
;
A
#
# COMPACT_ATOMS: atom_id res chain seq x y z
N MET A 1 -12.24 -1.32 15.12
CA MET A 1 -11.22 -2.08 14.35
C MET A 1 -10.08 -1.14 14.01
N LEU A 2 -8.83 -1.58 14.08
CA LEU A 2 -7.69 -0.76 13.67
C LEU A 2 -7.25 -1.15 12.27
N LEU A 3 -7.10 -0.19 11.37
CA LEU A 3 -6.50 -0.35 10.05
C LEU A 3 -5.18 0.42 10.03
N GLU A 4 -4.11 -0.28 9.73
CA GLU A 4 -2.78 0.29 9.54
C GLU A 4 -2.40 0.26 8.06
N CYS A 5 -1.89 1.37 7.55
CA CYS A 5 -1.43 1.46 6.17
C CYS A 5 -0.37 2.55 6.02
N ARG A 6 0.31 2.58 4.88
CA ARG A 6 1.21 3.69 4.57
C ARG A 6 0.41 4.97 4.37
N ASN A 7 0.91 6.09 4.89
CA ASN A 7 0.27 7.39 4.73
C ASN A 7 0.14 7.82 3.26
N SER A 8 1.08 7.40 2.40
CA SER A 8 1.06 7.66 0.95
C SER A 8 0.19 6.68 0.15
N SER A 9 -0.43 5.68 0.79
CA SER A 9 -1.27 4.71 0.09
C SER A 9 -2.60 5.32 -0.36
N ASN A 10 -3.15 4.82 -1.47
CA ASN A 10 -4.50 5.21 -1.91
C ASN A 10 -5.56 4.96 -0.82
N THR A 11 -5.37 3.93 0.01
CA THR A 11 -6.27 3.63 1.13
C THR A 11 -6.26 4.75 2.15
N ALA A 12 -5.07 5.19 2.61
CA ALA A 12 -4.96 6.31 3.55
C ALA A 12 -5.54 7.59 2.97
N GLN A 13 -5.16 7.96 1.75
CA GLN A 13 -5.64 9.17 1.08
C GLN A 13 -7.15 9.16 0.89
N ASN A 14 -7.73 8.01 0.51
CA ASN A 14 -9.17 7.89 0.36
C ASN A 14 -9.91 7.95 1.70
N LEU A 15 -9.38 7.33 2.76
CA LEU A 15 -9.97 7.42 4.10
C LEU A 15 -9.94 8.86 4.62
N LEU A 16 -8.82 9.56 4.50
CA LEU A 16 -8.71 10.98 4.89
C LEU A 16 -9.72 11.85 4.14
N ARG A 17 -9.98 11.56 2.86
CA ARG A 17 -10.90 12.32 2.02
C ARG A 17 -12.37 11.97 2.24
N THR A 18 -12.71 10.72 2.47
CA THR A 18 -14.10 10.23 2.46
C THR A 18 -14.61 9.75 3.82
N GLY A 19 -13.70 9.43 4.73
CA GLY A 19 -14.03 8.81 6.01
C GLY A 19 -14.61 7.40 5.90
N LYS A 20 -14.62 6.77 4.70
CA LYS A 20 -15.34 5.51 4.46
C LYS A 20 -14.46 4.48 3.76
N VAL A 21 -14.61 3.22 4.11
CA VAL A 21 -13.88 2.11 3.50
C VAL A 21 -14.70 0.83 3.49
N SER A 22 -14.48 -0.01 2.48
CA SER A 22 -14.98 -1.38 2.40
C SER A 22 -13.82 -2.36 2.49
N LEU A 23 -13.82 -3.22 3.50
CA LEU A 23 -12.83 -4.28 3.68
C LEU A 23 -13.41 -5.58 3.10
N ASN A 24 -12.82 -6.06 2.03
CA ASN A 24 -13.33 -7.17 1.27
C ASN A 24 -12.45 -8.41 1.47
N PHE A 25 -13.01 -9.46 2.07
CA PHE A 25 -12.34 -10.73 2.31
C PHE A 25 -12.59 -11.65 1.12
N ILE A 26 -11.59 -11.80 0.27
CA ILE A 26 -11.69 -12.60 -0.96
C ILE A 26 -11.28 -14.05 -0.70
N PRO A 27 -11.87 -15.03 -1.43
CA PRO A 27 -11.48 -16.43 -1.32
C PRO A 27 -10.01 -16.63 -1.70
N ASP A 28 -9.33 -17.55 -1.01
CA ASP A 28 -7.96 -17.97 -1.31
C ASP A 28 -7.86 -18.71 -2.66
N LYS A 29 -7.96 -17.94 -3.74
CA LYS A 29 -7.72 -18.40 -5.10
C LYS A 29 -6.59 -17.60 -5.70
N ARG A 30 -5.60 -18.29 -6.28
CA ARG A 30 -4.40 -17.66 -6.84
C ARG A 30 -4.72 -16.50 -7.81
N LYS A 31 -5.78 -16.64 -8.63
CA LYS A 31 -6.20 -15.58 -9.54
C LYS A 31 -6.63 -14.30 -8.82
N TYR A 32 -7.38 -14.42 -7.73
CA TYR A 32 -7.83 -13.26 -6.95
C TYR A 32 -6.69 -12.66 -6.15
N PHE A 33 -5.79 -13.49 -5.65
CA PHE A 33 -4.61 -13.02 -4.95
C PHE A 33 -3.69 -12.21 -5.87
N ARG A 34 -3.40 -12.72 -7.06
CA ARG A 34 -2.63 -11.98 -8.08
C ARG A 34 -3.26 -10.64 -8.43
N GLU A 35 -4.58 -10.62 -8.57
CA GLU A 35 -5.31 -9.40 -8.86
C GLU A 35 -5.21 -8.39 -7.72
N ALA A 36 -5.39 -8.81 -6.47
CA ALA A 36 -5.24 -7.93 -5.30
C ALA A 36 -3.83 -7.35 -5.23
N VAL A 37 -2.79 -8.15 -5.50
CA VAL A 37 -1.39 -7.69 -5.57
C VAL A 37 -1.20 -6.67 -6.69
N ARG A 38 -1.76 -6.91 -7.89
CA ARG A 38 -1.69 -5.99 -9.03
C ARG A 38 -2.33 -4.64 -8.69
N LEU A 39 -3.52 -4.67 -8.12
CA LEU A 39 -4.24 -3.46 -7.72
C LEU A 39 -3.52 -2.67 -6.61
N GLY A 40 -2.87 -3.38 -5.69
CA GLY A 40 -2.13 -2.78 -4.58
C GLY A 40 -0.74 -2.25 -4.96
N PHE A 41 -0.18 -2.67 -6.11
CA PHE A 41 1.15 -2.24 -6.52
C PHE A 41 1.15 -0.78 -6.98
N PRO A 42 2.13 0.05 -6.54
CA PRO A 42 2.17 1.47 -6.89
C PRO A 42 2.54 1.70 -8.36
N GLY A 43 2.28 2.90 -8.85
CA GLY A 43 2.75 3.41 -10.12
C GLY A 43 1.67 3.64 -11.17
N ASP A 44 0.69 2.74 -11.29
CA ASP A 44 -0.39 2.90 -12.26
C ASP A 44 -1.53 3.74 -11.68
N THR A 45 -2.23 4.48 -12.55
CA THR A 45 -3.44 5.22 -12.17
C THR A 45 -4.59 4.29 -11.83
N THR A 46 -5.62 4.82 -11.18
CA THR A 46 -6.83 4.05 -10.88
C THR A 46 -7.49 3.53 -12.16
N GLU A 47 -7.56 4.34 -13.20
CA GLU A 47 -8.16 3.98 -14.49
C GLU A 47 -7.40 2.83 -15.15
N GLU A 48 -6.07 2.90 -15.19
CA GLU A 48 -5.21 1.84 -15.73
C GLU A 48 -5.39 0.53 -14.95
N LYS A 49 -5.42 0.59 -13.62
CA LYS A 49 -5.64 -0.57 -12.77
C LYS A 49 -7.01 -1.20 -12.95
N MET A 50 -8.04 -0.39 -13.19
CA MET A 50 -9.41 -0.86 -13.31
C MET A 50 -9.76 -1.38 -14.69
N LYS A 51 -8.97 -1.05 -15.73
CA LYS A 51 -9.26 -1.43 -17.12
C LYS A 51 -9.52 -2.93 -17.31
N ASP A 52 -8.71 -3.77 -16.66
CA ASP A 52 -8.81 -5.23 -16.76
C ASP A 52 -9.03 -5.88 -15.38
N CYS A 53 -9.75 -5.20 -14.49
CA CYS A 53 -9.99 -5.68 -13.14
C CYS A 53 -10.83 -6.95 -13.13
N LEU A 54 -10.30 -8.01 -12.53
CA LEU A 54 -11.00 -9.30 -12.41
C LEU A 54 -12.12 -9.31 -11.37
N PHE A 55 -12.19 -8.27 -10.53
CA PHE A 55 -13.22 -8.18 -9.51
C PHE A 55 -14.47 -7.49 -10.05
N THR A 56 -15.62 -8.06 -9.73
CA THR A 56 -16.91 -7.42 -9.96
C THR A 56 -17.16 -6.39 -8.88
N LEU A 57 -17.20 -5.12 -9.25
CA LEU A 57 -17.49 -4.04 -8.30
C LEU A 57 -19.01 -3.79 -8.22
N LEU A 58 -19.58 -4.08 -7.06
CA LEU A 58 -20.97 -3.85 -6.76
C LEU A 58 -21.13 -2.56 -5.93
N PRO A 59 -22.28 -1.85 -6.05
CA PRO A 59 -22.55 -0.73 -5.17
C PRO A 59 -22.63 -1.18 -3.71
N SER A 60 -22.28 -0.29 -2.78
CA SER A 60 -22.53 -0.51 -1.36
C SER A 60 -24.04 -0.75 -1.14
N LYS A 61 -24.34 -1.64 -0.20
CA LYS A 61 -25.73 -1.91 0.20
C LYS A 61 -26.23 -0.98 1.30
N ILE A 62 -25.36 -0.12 1.85
CA ILE A 62 -25.75 0.90 2.82
C ILE A 62 -26.23 2.16 2.12
N SER A 63 -25.37 2.71 1.22
CA SER A 63 -25.69 3.91 0.45
C SER A 63 -24.79 4.07 -0.76
N PRO A 64 -25.24 4.75 -1.83
CA PRO A 64 -24.49 4.87 -3.10
C PRO A 64 -23.18 5.68 -2.97
N ASP A 65 -23.05 6.53 -1.96
CA ASP A 65 -21.88 7.38 -1.71
C ASP A 65 -20.72 6.65 -1.03
N ARG A 66 -20.95 5.39 -0.64
CA ARG A 66 -19.91 4.55 -0.04
C ARG A 66 -19.04 3.85 -1.08
N PRO A 67 -17.81 3.46 -0.70
CA PRO A 67 -16.97 2.64 -1.56
C PRO A 67 -17.69 1.38 -2.04
N LYS A 68 -17.46 1.01 -3.30
CA LYS A 68 -17.98 -0.22 -3.88
C LYS A 68 -17.43 -1.44 -3.13
N ILE A 69 -18.19 -2.52 -3.15
CA ILE A 69 -17.84 -3.82 -2.59
C ILE A 69 -17.45 -4.81 -3.69
N VAL A 70 -16.62 -5.79 -3.36
CA VAL A 70 -16.18 -6.84 -4.29
C VAL A 70 -17.17 -8.01 -4.25
N GLY A 71 -17.83 -8.31 -5.39
CA GLY A 71 -18.83 -9.36 -5.50
C GLY A 71 -18.29 -10.77 -5.22
N GLU A 72 -17.03 -11.02 -5.49
CA GLU A 72 -16.35 -12.29 -5.20
C GLU A 72 -16.03 -12.48 -3.72
N ALA A 73 -16.01 -11.42 -2.92
CA ALA A 73 -15.74 -11.50 -1.49
C ALA A 73 -16.70 -12.47 -0.80
N PHE A 74 -16.17 -13.23 0.15
CA PHE A 74 -17.02 -14.09 0.98
C PHE A 74 -17.56 -13.34 2.19
N GLN A 75 -16.90 -12.27 2.58
CA GLN A 75 -17.27 -11.38 3.66
C GLN A 75 -16.83 -9.95 3.30
N VAL A 76 -17.63 -8.96 3.71
CA VAL A 76 -17.31 -7.55 3.55
C VAL A 76 -17.66 -6.81 4.84
N PHE A 77 -16.76 -5.97 5.31
CA PHE A 77 -17.05 -4.98 6.34
C PHE A 77 -17.15 -3.61 5.68
N GLU A 78 -18.28 -2.98 5.78
CA GLU A 78 -18.43 -1.57 5.42
C GLU A 78 -18.22 -0.73 6.68
N CYS A 79 -17.21 0.13 6.64
CA CYS A 79 -16.71 0.83 7.81
C CYS A 79 -16.71 2.35 7.60
N THR A 80 -16.80 3.07 8.72
CA THR A 80 -16.56 4.51 8.80
C THR A 80 -15.36 4.74 9.72
N TRP A 81 -14.47 5.62 9.30
CA TRP A 81 -13.40 6.11 10.16
C TRP A 81 -13.99 6.95 11.28
N ASP A 82 -13.68 6.61 12.51
CA ASP A 82 -14.07 7.37 13.68
C ASP A 82 -13.02 8.45 13.97
N ASP A 83 -13.14 9.55 13.25
CA ASP A 83 -12.25 10.70 13.33
C ASP A 83 -12.51 11.61 14.54
N SER A 84 -13.54 11.32 15.32
CA SER A 84 -13.84 12.00 16.59
C SER A 84 -12.92 11.57 17.73
N LEU A 85 -12.23 10.42 17.57
CA LEU A 85 -11.32 9.90 18.57
C LEU A 85 -10.00 10.68 18.58
N GLU A 86 -9.34 10.64 19.73
CA GLU A 86 -8.08 11.34 19.97
C GLU A 86 -7.04 11.07 18.85
N ASN A 87 -6.36 12.11 18.45
CA ASN A 87 -5.30 12.12 17.42
C ASN A 87 -5.75 11.82 15.98
N ALA A 88 -7.04 11.90 15.67
CA ALA A 88 -7.56 11.61 14.33
C ALA A 88 -6.88 12.41 13.22
N PHE A 89 -6.56 13.68 13.48
CA PHE A 89 -5.97 14.60 12.50
C PHE A 89 -4.54 15.03 12.84
N GLU A 90 -3.98 14.59 13.95
CA GLU A 90 -2.65 14.99 14.37
C GLU A 90 -1.56 14.17 13.66
N ASP A 91 -0.52 14.86 13.21
CA ASP A 91 0.72 14.20 12.76
C ASP A 91 1.59 13.90 13.98
N LYS A 92 1.74 12.64 14.32
CA LYS A 92 2.58 12.15 15.42
C LYS A 92 4.01 11.77 14.99
N ALA A 93 4.40 12.07 13.75
CA ALA A 93 5.72 11.68 13.23
C ALA A 93 6.90 12.08 14.12
N GLY A 94 6.82 13.23 14.78
CA GLY A 94 7.84 13.71 15.70
C GLY A 94 7.75 13.15 17.13
N ASN A 95 6.67 12.47 17.48
CA ASN A 95 6.35 12.11 18.88
C ASN A 95 6.41 10.59 19.12
N LEU A 96 7.24 9.88 18.38
CA LEU A 96 7.38 8.43 18.52
C LEU A 96 8.32 8.02 19.68
N GLU A 97 9.05 8.95 20.26
CA GLU A 97 9.80 8.69 21.49
C GLU A 97 8.82 8.42 22.65
N GLY A 98 9.01 7.28 23.32
CA GLY A 98 8.11 6.86 24.40
C GLY A 98 6.77 6.28 23.92
N TYR A 99 6.69 5.90 22.65
CA TYR A 99 5.53 5.23 22.09
C TYR A 99 5.14 3.99 22.91
N ASP A 100 3.90 4.01 23.43
CA ASP A 100 3.33 2.94 24.24
C ASP A 100 2.37 2.10 23.40
N PRO A 101 2.76 0.93 22.89
CA PRO A 101 1.84 0.04 22.20
C PRO A 101 0.74 -0.44 23.15
N PRO A 102 -0.46 -0.73 22.68
CA PRO A 102 -0.89 -0.84 21.31
C PRO A 102 -1.68 0.39 20.81
N TYR A 103 -1.04 1.38 20.26
CA TYR A 103 -1.66 2.43 19.44
C TYR A 103 -2.77 3.26 20.07
N ARG A 104 -2.77 3.45 21.38
CA ARG A 104 -3.87 4.11 22.09
C ARG A 104 -4.16 5.52 21.63
N SER A 105 -3.11 6.21 21.22
CA SER A 105 -3.18 7.63 20.86
C SER A 105 -3.13 7.86 19.34
N PHE A 106 -3.22 6.81 18.52
CA PHE A 106 -3.03 6.93 17.08
C PHE A 106 -4.33 6.78 16.30
N ASN A 107 -4.72 7.86 15.65
CA ASN A 107 -5.86 7.87 14.75
C ASN A 107 -5.67 8.97 13.69
N GLY A 108 -5.38 8.60 12.46
CA GLY A 108 -5.01 9.48 11.35
C GLY A 108 -3.58 9.24 10.88
N ILE A 109 -2.88 10.29 10.44
CA ILE A 109 -1.45 10.21 10.08
C ILE A 109 -0.65 10.22 11.38
N THR A 110 0.14 9.16 11.60
CA THR A 110 0.80 8.92 12.88
C THR A 110 2.33 8.93 12.78
N SER A 111 2.85 8.92 11.56
CA SER A 111 4.29 9.01 11.30
C SER A 111 4.56 9.46 9.87
N LYS A 112 5.83 9.71 9.56
CA LYS A 112 6.28 10.00 8.19
C LYS A 112 5.90 8.89 7.19
N TRP A 113 5.70 7.66 7.66
CA TRP A 113 5.47 6.48 6.82
C TRP A 113 4.09 5.86 6.98
N GLY A 114 3.46 6.04 8.12
CA GLY A 114 2.29 5.29 8.53
C GLY A 114 1.07 6.14 8.84
N ALA A 115 -0.07 5.53 8.64
CA ALA A 115 -1.35 6.03 9.09
C ALA A 115 -2.10 4.89 9.77
N HIS A 116 -2.79 5.21 10.86
CA HIS A 116 -3.64 4.31 11.62
C HIS A 116 -5.04 4.88 11.62
N PHE A 117 -6.03 4.05 11.38
CA PHE A 117 -7.42 4.48 11.35
C PHE A 117 -8.24 3.57 12.25
N ILE A 118 -8.91 4.17 13.24
CA ILE A 118 -9.87 3.45 14.08
C ILE A 118 -11.20 3.42 13.32
N LEU A 119 -11.58 2.24 12.86
CA LEU A 119 -12.77 2.04 12.06
C LEU A 119 -13.91 1.51 12.90
N ARG A 120 -15.06 2.19 12.83
CA ARG A 120 -16.35 1.64 13.25
C ARG A 120 -16.88 0.74 12.13
N ILE A 121 -17.21 -0.49 12.45
CA ILE A 121 -17.88 -1.41 11.52
C ILE A 121 -19.37 -1.06 11.52
N ASP A 122 -19.86 -0.54 10.40
CA ASP A 122 -21.27 -0.15 10.26
C ASP A 122 -22.13 -1.34 9.84
N LYS A 123 -21.59 -2.19 8.96
CA LYS A 123 -22.29 -3.36 8.44
C LYS A 123 -21.32 -4.48 8.07
N ILE A 124 -21.75 -5.71 8.32
CA ILE A 124 -21.07 -6.93 7.89
C ILE A 124 -21.97 -7.65 6.89
N TRP A 125 -21.42 -7.95 5.72
CA TRP A 125 -22.04 -8.80 4.72
C TRP A 125 -21.26 -10.09 4.63
N MET A 126 -21.95 -11.21 4.56
CA MET A 126 -21.34 -12.52 4.44
C MET A 126 -22.17 -13.39 3.49
N LYS A 127 -21.50 -14.27 2.75
CA LYS A 127 -22.22 -15.28 1.95
C LYS A 127 -22.95 -16.24 2.90
N GLU A 128 -24.21 -16.53 2.60
CA GLU A 128 -25.12 -17.32 3.40
C GLU A 128 -24.52 -18.62 3.94
N LYS A 129 -23.88 -19.40 3.09
CA LYS A 129 -23.22 -20.66 3.47
C LYS A 129 -22.18 -20.52 4.60
N TYR A 130 -21.52 -19.37 4.72
CA TYR A 130 -20.54 -19.11 5.78
C TYR A 130 -21.21 -18.59 7.03
N TYR A 131 -22.26 -17.80 6.86
CA TYR A 131 -23.12 -17.37 7.95
C TYR A 131 -23.76 -18.58 8.63
N ASP A 132 -24.35 -19.49 7.86
CA ASP A 132 -24.96 -20.72 8.35
C ASP A 132 -23.96 -21.62 9.07
N ALA A 133 -22.71 -21.70 8.56
CA ALA A 133 -21.64 -22.43 9.23
C ALA A 133 -21.28 -21.84 10.58
N ILE A 134 -21.26 -20.50 10.72
CA ILE A 134 -21.00 -19.83 12.00
C ILE A 134 -22.13 -20.09 12.99
N VAL A 135 -23.37 -19.86 12.57
CA VAL A 135 -24.54 -19.98 13.43
C VAL A 135 -24.80 -21.42 13.83
N GLY A 136 -24.62 -22.34 12.89
CA GLY A 136 -24.81 -23.78 13.10
C GLY A 136 -23.67 -24.48 13.82
N GLY A 137 -22.56 -23.78 14.13
CA GLY A 137 -21.42 -24.36 14.82
C GLY A 137 -20.67 -25.41 14.00
N VAL A 138 -20.65 -25.25 12.67
CA VAL A 138 -19.96 -26.18 11.75
C VAL A 138 -18.44 -25.99 11.84
N SER A 139 -17.70 -27.08 11.65
CA SER A 139 -16.24 -27.11 11.69
C SER A 139 -15.58 -26.09 10.77
N ALA A 140 -14.37 -25.70 11.12
CA ALA A 140 -13.55 -24.73 10.38
C ALA A 140 -13.37 -25.02 8.87
N GLY A 141 -13.60 -26.25 8.43
CA GLY A 141 -13.59 -26.63 7.01
C GLY A 141 -14.65 -25.95 6.14
N ALA A 142 -15.67 -25.35 6.76
CA ALA A 142 -16.70 -24.59 6.05
C ALA A 142 -16.23 -23.18 5.64
N PHE A 143 -15.12 -22.68 6.21
CA PHE A 143 -14.57 -21.37 5.91
C PHE A 143 -13.54 -21.40 4.77
N PRO A 144 -13.47 -20.32 3.98
CA PRO A 144 -12.40 -20.20 3.01
C PRO A 144 -11.05 -20.03 3.74
N SER A 145 -10.02 -20.67 3.21
CA SER A 145 -8.66 -20.43 3.69
C SER A 145 -8.25 -18.99 3.41
N VAL A 146 -7.62 -18.36 4.40
CA VAL A 146 -7.05 -17.02 4.28
C VAL A 146 -5.53 -17.17 4.35
N PRO A 147 -4.77 -16.73 3.34
CA PRO A 147 -3.33 -16.78 3.39
C PRO A 147 -2.78 -15.78 4.40
N VAL A 148 -1.63 -16.10 4.99
CA VAL A 148 -0.86 -15.13 5.78
C VAL A 148 -0.01 -14.32 4.83
N ASP A 149 -0.17 -13.01 4.90
CA ASP A 149 0.50 -12.03 4.06
C ASP A 149 1.78 -11.52 4.74
N TYR A 150 2.90 -11.61 4.01
CA TYR A 150 4.18 -11.03 4.42
C TYR A 150 4.50 -9.74 3.64
N GLY A 151 3.67 -9.36 2.71
CA GLY A 151 3.81 -8.16 1.89
C GLY A 151 4.95 -8.20 0.87
N TYR A 152 5.22 -7.03 0.33
CA TYR A 152 6.35 -6.83 -0.57
C TYR A 152 7.65 -6.82 0.24
N ARG A 153 8.55 -7.78 -0.02
CA ARG A 153 9.88 -7.83 0.58
C ARG A 153 10.98 -7.35 -0.38
N ASP A 154 10.62 -7.27 -1.64
CA ASP A 154 11.44 -6.75 -2.72
C ASP A 154 10.54 -6.13 -3.80
N SER A 155 11.13 -5.53 -4.84
CA SER A 155 10.38 -4.87 -5.91
C SER A 155 9.78 -5.82 -6.94
N THR A 156 9.91 -7.13 -6.80
CA THR A 156 9.45 -8.13 -7.79
C THR A 156 8.56 -9.22 -7.23
N ASN A 157 8.51 -9.38 -5.92
CA ASN A 157 7.74 -10.44 -5.31
C ASN A 157 6.88 -9.92 -4.16
N PHE A 158 5.68 -10.49 -4.08
CA PHE A 158 4.82 -10.43 -2.92
C PHE A 158 4.86 -11.78 -2.21
N TRP A 159 5.09 -11.77 -0.91
CA TRP A 159 5.29 -12.97 -0.12
C TRP A 159 4.08 -13.30 0.72
N TYR A 160 3.59 -14.52 0.62
CA TYR A 160 2.52 -15.04 1.45
C TYR A 160 2.71 -16.52 1.73
N THR A 161 2.01 -17.04 2.74
CA THR A 161 1.94 -18.47 2.99
C THR A 161 0.52 -18.95 3.06
N LYS A 162 0.27 -20.11 2.52
CA LYS A 162 -1.05 -20.73 2.52
C LYS A 162 -1.27 -21.61 3.74
N PHE A 163 -0.23 -22.27 4.25
CA PHE A 163 -0.27 -23.11 5.44
C PHE A 163 1.05 -23.15 6.21
N ARG A 164 2.18 -23.40 5.52
CA ARG A 164 3.48 -23.65 6.15
C ARG A 164 4.65 -22.98 5.48
N ARG A 165 4.56 -22.63 4.21
CA ARG A 165 5.64 -22.02 3.43
C ARG A 165 5.21 -20.69 2.86
N PRO A 166 6.03 -19.66 2.98
CA PRO A 166 5.90 -18.48 2.14
C PRO A 166 5.99 -18.87 0.67
N ILE A 167 5.10 -18.32 -0.14
CA ILE A 167 5.14 -18.47 -1.59
C ILE A 167 5.42 -17.09 -2.16
N ALA A 168 6.51 -16.98 -2.93
CA ALA A 168 6.80 -15.78 -3.67
C ALA A 168 5.96 -15.78 -4.96
N GLU A 169 4.98 -14.92 -5.03
CA GLU A 169 4.25 -14.68 -6.28
C GLU A 169 4.90 -13.51 -7.01
N LYS A 170 5.33 -13.76 -8.24
CA LYS A 170 5.98 -12.75 -9.07
C LYS A 170 4.97 -11.66 -9.40
N ILE A 171 5.29 -10.42 -9.05
CA ILE A 171 4.53 -9.26 -9.50
C ILE A 171 4.80 -9.02 -10.98
N GLN A 172 3.82 -8.42 -11.66
CA GLN A 172 3.87 -8.26 -13.13
C GLN A 172 4.88 -7.20 -13.61
N ALA A 173 5.53 -6.49 -12.68
CA ALA A 173 6.59 -5.55 -13.03
C ALA A 173 7.74 -6.28 -13.72
N LYS A 174 7.98 -5.92 -14.98
CA LYS A 174 9.15 -6.40 -15.74
C LYS A 174 10.42 -5.78 -15.15
N GLU A 175 11.53 -6.49 -15.24
CA GLU A 175 12.84 -5.90 -14.93
C GLU A 175 13.02 -4.64 -15.79
N GLY A 176 13.35 -3.49 -15.16
CA GLY A 176 13.38 -2.20 -15.85
C GLY A 176 12.02 -1.48 -15.99
N ASP A 177 10.95 -2.01 -15.38
CA ASP A 177 9.66 -1.31 -15.32
C ASP A 177 9.74 -0.06 -14.41
N VAL A 178 9.17 1.03 -14.89
CA VAL A 178 9.08 2.31 -14.16
C VAL A 178 8.47 2.11 -12.77
N ASN A 179 7.43 1.30 -12.66
CA ASN A 179 6.73 1.05 -11.41
C ASN A 179 7.62 0.38 -10.33
N SER A 180 8.56 -0.46 -10.77
CA SER A 180 9.57 -1.04 -9.87
C SER A 180 10.52 0.01 -9.32
N VAL A 181 10.89 1.00 -10.14
CA VAL A 181 11.75 2.11 -9.72
C VAL A 181 10.98 3.05 -8.79
N VAL A 182 9.73 3.40 -9.10
CA VAL A 182 8.84 4.18 -8.24
C VAL A 182 8.71 3.53 -6.86
N TYR A 183 8.41 2.22 -6.84
CA TYR A 183 8.30 1.47 -5.60
C TYR A 183 9.59 1.51 -4.76
N ALA A 184 10.76 1.39 -5.41
CA ALA A 184 12.03 1.47 -4.72
C ALA A 184 12.31 2.90 -4.22
N ALA A 185 12.06 3.92 -5.03
CA ALA A 185 12.29 5.32 -4.72
C ALA A 185 11.46 5.81 -3.52
N GLU A 186 10.18 5.45 -3.46
CA GLU A 186 9.28 5.81 -2.35
C GLU A 186 9.72 5.27 -0.99
N ARG A 187 10.60 4.27 -0.97
CA ARG A 187 11.09 3.62 0.26
C ARG A 187 12.46 4.08 0.72
N ILE A 188 13.11 4.98 -0.01
CA ILE A 188 14.45 5.47 0.36
C ILE A 188 14.35 6.54 1.43
N ASP A 189 13.45 7.51 1.22
CA ASP A 189 13.36 8.65 2.13
C ASP A 189 11.91 9.18 2.24
N PRO A 190 11.45 9.59 3.43
CA PRO A 190 10.12 10.14 3.62
C PRO A 190 9.96 11.54 3.05
N ASP A 191 11.01 12.35 3.07
CA ASP A 191 10.97 13.78 2.80
C ASP A 191 11.35 14.13 1.34
N VAL A 192 12.10 13.22 0.67
CA VAL A 192 12.51 13.40 -0.73
C VAL A 192 11.72 12.46 -1.62
N LYS A 193 11.02 13.02 -2.60
CA LYS A 193 10.17 12.27 -3.53
C LYS A 193 10.73 12.32 -4.95
N PHE A 194 10.38 11.33 -5.74
CA PHE A 194 10.72 11.25 -7.16
C PHE A 194 9.45 11.34 -8.00
N THR A 195 9.49 12.07 -9.10
CA THR A 195 8.41 12.02 -10.09
C THR A 195 8.48 10.71 -10.88
N LYS A 196 7.36 10.32 -11.49
CA LYS A 196 7.30 9.10 -12.33
C LYS A 196 8.24 9.23 -13.55
N GLU A 197 8.34 10.42 -14.10
CA GLU A 197 9.22 10.78 -15.23
C GLU A 197 10.70 10.63 -14.83
N ALA A 198 11.08 11.13 -13.67
CA ALA A 198 12.44 10.92 -13.13
C ALA A 198 12.73 9.42 -12.94
N CYS A 199 11.79 8.66 -12.36
CA CYS A 199 11.91 7.22 -12.21
C CYS A 199 12.05 6.50 -13.55
N ALA A 200 11.36 6.95 -14.61
CA ALA A 200 11.46 6.36 -15.94
C ALA A 200 12.89 6.45 -16.51
N ARG A 201 13.62 7.53 -16.19
CA ARG A 201 15.05 7.67 -16.61
C ARG A 201 15.99 6.72 -15.86
N LEU A 202 15.58 6.18 -14.73
CA LEU A 202 16.36 5.29 -13.88
C LEU A 202 16.15 3.80 -14.18
N THR A 203 15.25 3.46 -15.07
CA THR A 203 14.91 2.06 -15.45
C THR A 203 16.09 1.28 -16.02
N LYS A 204 17.10 1.98 -16.55
CA LYS A 204 18.33 1.37 -17.09
C LYS A 204 19.33 0.95 -16.00
N ILE A 205 19.11 1.35 -14.74
CA ILE A 205 19.99 0.98 -13.64
C ILE A 205 19.67 -0.48 -13.25
N PRO A 206 20.68 -1.39 -13.30
CA PRO A 206 20.46 -2.76 -12.84
C PRO A 206 19.93 -2.78 -11.39
N ARG A 207 18.99 -3.67 -11.14
CA ARG A 207 18.26 -3.75 -9.86
C ARG A 207 19.19 -3.85 -8.65
N ILE A 208 20.28 -4.59 -8.77
CA ILE A 208 21.26 -4.76 -7.69
C ILE A 208 21.91 -3.44 -7.25
N PHE A 209 21.97 -2.46 -8.15
CA PHE A 209 22.54 -1.13 -7.89
C PHE A 209 21.49 -0.05 -7.64
N LEU A 210 20.23 -0.33 -7.90
CA LEU A 210 19.16 0.68 -7.87
C LEU A 210 19.02 1.32 -6.49
N LYS A 211 18.98 0.52 -5.42
CA LYS A 211 18.88 1.04 -4.05
C LYS A 211 20.03 1.99 -3.71
N ALA A 212 21.27 1.58 -3.98
CA ALA A 212 22.45 2.40 -3.71
C ALA A 212 22.44 3.70 -4.54
N ALA A 213 22.03 3.61 -5.81
CA ALA A 213 21.92 4.79 -6.67
C ALA A 213 20.85 5.77 -6.17
N LEU A 214 19.69 5.29 -5.79
CA LEU A 214 18.61 6.13 -5.24
C LEU A 214 19.02 6.77 -3.91
N THR A 215 19.67 6.02 -3.00
CA THR A 215 20.17 6.57 -1.73
C THR A 215 21.14 7.72 -1.98
N GLN A 216 22.11 7.54 -2.87
CA GLN A 216 23.07 8.60 -3.20
C GLN A 216 22.39 9.83 -3.82
N MET A 217 21.36 9.62 -4.68
CA MET A 217 20.60 10.73 -5.25
C MET A 217 19.84 11.52 -4.18
N VAL A 218 19.26 10.84 -3.21
CA VAL A 218 18.57 11.48 -2.08
C VAL A 218 19.54 12.26 -1.21
N GLU A 219 20.73 11.73 -0.93
CA GLU A 219 21.77 12.44 -0.16
C GLU A 219 22.17 13.76 -0.84
N ILE A 220 22.41 13.72 -2.15
CA ILE A 220 22.71 14.93 -2.93
C ILE A 220 21.51 15.89 -2.96
N ALA A 221 20.30 15.38 -3.17
CA ALA A 221 19.10 16.21 -3.14
C ALA A 221 18.93 16.95 -1.82
N LYS A 222 19.15 16.27 -0.70
CA LYS A 222 19.13 16.89 0.64
C LYS A 222 20.19 17.97 0.82
N SER A 223 21.41 17.74 0.33
CA SER A 223 22.47 18.75 0.39
C SER A 223 22.16 20.01 -0.42
N GLU A 224 21.33 19.87 -1.46
CA GLU A 224 20.88 20.96 -2.33
C GLU A 224 19.50 21.54 -1.95
N GLY A 225 18.89 21.06 -0.86
CA GLY A 225 17.55 21.51 -0.45
C GLY A 225 16.42 21.09 -1.39
N ILE A 226 16.63 20.03 -2.19
CA ILE A 226 15.65 19.50 -3.14
C ILE A 226 14.78 18.45 -2.44
N SER A 227 13.49 18.69 -2.34
CA SER A 227 12.50 17.73 -1.79
C SER A 227 11.76 16.92 -2.86
N LEU A 228 11.75 17.40 -4.11
CA LEU A 228 11.15 16.71 -5.25
C LEU A 228 12.18 16.54 -6.38
N ILE A 229 12.51 15.29 -6.69
CA ILE A 229 13.42 14.94 -7.78
C ILE A 229 12.59 14.71 -9.04
N ASP A 230 12.52 15.72 -9.87
CA ASP A 230 12.01 15.66 -11.24
C ASP A 230 13.16 15.43 -12.25
N GLU A 231 12.89 15.51 -13.54
CA GLU A 231 13.91 15.33 -14.59
C GLU A 231 15.00 16.38 -14.56
N ALA A 232 14.68 17.64 -14.20
CA ALA A 232 15.64 18.73 -14.10
C ALA A 232 16.56 18.53 -12.90
N ALA A 233 15.99 18.28 -11.73
CA ALA A 233 16.73 17.96 -10.51
C ALA A 233 17.63 16.72 -10.69
N LEU A 234 17.13 15.69 -11.38
CA LEU A 234 17.89 14.49 -11.68
C LEU A 234 19.13 14.79 -12.53
N THR A 235 19.06 15.75 -13.44
CA THR A 235 20.20 16.19 -14.25
C THR A 235 21.26 16.85 -13.37
N VAL A 236 20.87 17.79 -12.53
CA VAL A 236 21.77 18.46 -11.57
C VAL A 236 22.46 17.46 -10.64
N ILE A 237 21.69 16.52 -10.07
CA ILE A 237 22.21 15.47 -9.21
C ILE A 237 23.25 14.60 -9.92
N ASN A 238 22.97 14.22 -11.18
CA ASN A 238 23.89 13.40 -11.96
C ASN A 238 25.19 14.13 -12.29
N ASP A 239 25.15 15.42 -12.59
CA ASP A 239 26.35 16.20 -12.88
C ASP A 239 27.23 16.32 -11.62
N LYS A 240 26.65 16.57 -10.46
CA LYS A 240 27.40 16.55 -9.20
C LYS A 240 28.05 15.20 -8.89
N ARG A 241 27.34 14.11 -9.10
CA ARG A 241 27.91 12.76 -8.96
C ARG A 241 29.12 12.54 -9.87
N ARG A 242 29.11 13.09 -11.09
CA ARG A 242 30.26 13.01 -12.01
C ARG A 242 31.44 13.83 -11.51
N GLU A 243 31.18 15.01 -10.97
CA GLU A 243 32.25 15.87 -10.40
C GLU A 243 32.91 15.24 -9.16
N GLU A 244 32.12 14.67 -8.25
CA GLU A 244 32.63 13.96 -7.07
C GLU A 244 33.51 12.75 -7.47
N LYS A 245 33.12 12.02 -8.51
CA LYS A 245 33.91 10.89 -9.03
C LYS A 245 35.22 11.31 -9.70
N LYS A 246 35.31 12.55 -10.21
CA LYS A 246 36.56 13.07 -10.79
C LYS A 246 37.55 13.58 -9.73
N LYS A 247 37.07 13.83 -8.51
CA LYS A 247 37.88 14.32 -7.38
C LYS A 247 38.47 13.20 -6.51
N LYS A 248 38.03 11.95 -6.75
CA LYS A 248 38.56 10.70 -6.14
C LYS A 248 39.48 9.96 -7.13
#